data_5606f4a84d4ef96f84e4a73ecf2386fe
#
_entry.id   5606f4a84d4ef96f84e4a73ecf2386fe
#
_cell.length_a   1.000
_cell.length_b   1.000
_cell.length_c   1.000
_cell.angle_alpha   90.00
_cell.angle_beta   90.00
_cell.angle_gamma   90.00
#
_symmetry.space_group_name_H-M   'P 1'
#
loop_
_entity.id
_entity.type
_entity.pdbx_description
1 polymer ?
#
loop_
_entity_poly.entity_id
_entity_poly.type
_entity_poly.pdbx_seq_one_letter_code
_entity_poly.pdbx_strand_id
1 'polypeptide(L)'
;MQIHEVRERKKRYQNLLLLADEQEELIDQYLDRGTMYVLEDDDVYAECVVTDEGDGVLELQNLAVTPGCHRRGYGTQLIRFLEKKYACRYRLLRVGTGDSPA
;
A
#
# COMPACT_ATOMS: atom_id res chain seq x y z
N MET A 1 -5.43 -7.64 15.47
CA MET A 1 -4.92 -6.77 14.41
C MET A 1 -5.36 -7.31 13.05
N GLN A 2 -5.93 -6.47 12.23
CA GLN A 2 -6.53 -6.91 10.98
C GLN A 2 -6.04 -6.09 9.81
N ILE A 3 -5.98 -6.74 8.65
CA ILE A 3 -5.75 -6.05 7.38
C ILE A 3 -7.06 -6.10 6.61
N HIS A 4 -7.55 -4.93 6.18
CA HIS A 4 -8.78 -4.91 5.40
C HIS A 4 -8.69 -3.92 4.25
N GLU A 5 -9.55 -4.13 3.27
CA GLU A 5 -9.59 -3.29 2.08
C GLU A 5 -10.39 -2.02 2.36
N VAL A 6 -9.86 -0.88 1.91
CA VAL A 6 -10.56 0.41 1.99
C VAL A 6 -11.15 0.70 0.63
N ARG A 7 -12.48 0.70 0.54
CA ARG A 7 -13.18 0.87 -0.73
C ARG A 7 -13.72 2.28 -0.94
N GLU A 8 -13.89 3.03 0.13
CA GLU A 8 -14.45 4.37 0.06
C GLU A 8 -13.64 5.32 0.91
N ARG A 9 -13.65 6.58 0.52
CA ARG A 9 -13.00 7.64 1.28
C ARG A 9 -11.53 7.35 1.54
N LYS A 10 -10.86 6.86 0.52
CA LYS A 10 -9.44 6.54 0.64
C LYS A 10 -8.62 7.74 1.08
N LYS A 11 -9.06 8.95 0.73
CA LYS A 11 -8.36 10.17 1.08
C LYS A 11 -8.38 10.47 2.58
N ARG A 12 -9.19 9.81 3.35
CA ARG A 12 -9.14 9.99 4.81
C ARG A 12 -7.82 9.51 5.39
N TYR A 13 -7.06 8.72 4.62
CA TYR A 13 -5.74 8.26 5.01
C TYR A 13 -4.63 9.07 4.34
N GLN A 14 -4.95 10.26 3.85
CA GLN A 14 -4.00 11.05 3.06
C GLN A 14 -2.72 11.35 3.82
N ASN A 15 -2.78 11.54 5.13
CA ASN A 15 -1.58 11.80 5.91
C ASN A 15 -0.57 10.64 5.80
N LEU A 16 -1.08 9.40 5.79
CA LEU A 16 -0.21 8.25 5.61
C LEU A 16 0.29 8.16 4.16
N LEU A 17 -0.61 8.37 3.21
CA LEU A 17 -0.25 8.29 1.80
C LEU A 17 0.87 9.27 1.46
N LEU A 18 0.83 10.47 2.04
CA LEU A 18 1.83 11.50 1.78
C LEU A 18 3.18 11.18 2.40
N LEU A 19 3.25 10.27 3.37
CA LEU A 19 4.53 9.85 3.92
C LEU A 19 5.38 9.10 2.89
N ALA A 20 4.73 8.35 2.02
CA ALA A 20 5.45 7.57 1.01
C ALA A 20 5.57 8.29 -0.31
N ASP A 21 4.66 9.20 -0.62
CA ASP A 21 4.65 9.94 -1.88
C ASP A 21 4.20 11.36 -1.58
N GLU A 22 5.10 12.31 -1.72
CA GLU A 22 4.85 13.68 -1.31
C GLU A 22 3.97 14.45 -2.27
N GLN A 23 3.65 13.89 -3.43
CA GLN A 23 2.90 14.60 -4.46
C GLN A 23 1.47 14.08 -4.51
N GLU A 24 0.55 14.88 -4.02
CA GLU A 24 -0.85 14.49 -3.97
C GLU A 24 -1.41 14.17 -5.35
N GLU A 25 -0.97 14.89 -6.37
CA GLU A 25 -1.46 14.63 -7.73
C GLU A 25 -1.09 13.24 -8.21
N LEU A 26 0.09 12.76 -7.85
CA LEU A 26 0.49 11.41 -8.21
C LEU A 26 -0.32 10.37 -7.44
N ILE A 27 -0.56 10.64 -6.17
CA ILE A 27 -1.40 9.76 -5.37
C ILE A 27 -2.78 9.64 -6.00
N ASP A 28 -3.37 10.76 -6.40
CA ASP A 28 -4.69 10.76 -7.02
C ASP A 28 -4.73 9.91 -8.28
N GLN A 29 -3.64 9.87 -9.04
CA GLN A 29 -3.61 9.10 -10.28
C GLN A 29 -3.76 7.61 -10.06
N TYR A 30 -3.19 7.07 -8.99
CA TYR A 30 -3.28 5.62 -8.77
C TYR A 30 -4.30 5.23 -7.71
N LEU A 31 -4.72 6.16 -6.88
CA LEU A 31 -5.60 5.81 -5.74
C LEU A 31 -6.96 5.34 -6.21
N ASP A 32 -7.54 6.01 -7.21
CA ASP A 32 -8.86 5.66 -7.70
C ASP A 32 -8.87 4.30 -8.40
N ARG A 33 -7.83 4.00 -9.16
CA ARG A 33 -7.76 2.74 -9.88
C ARG A 33 -7.14 1.61 -9.08
N GLY A 34 -6.55 1.94 -7.94
CA GLY A 34 -5.84 0.97 -7.12
C GLY A 34 -6.72 0.36 -6.06
N THR A 35 -6.15 -0.63 -5.39
CA THR A 35 -6.76 -1.25 -4.23
C THR A 35 -5.93 -0.87 -3.01
N MET A 36 -6.61 -0.37 -1.98
CA MET A 36 -5.95 0.08 -0.77
C MET A 36 -6.26 -0.87 0.38
N TYR A 37 -5.24 -1.19 1.15
CA TYR A 37 -5.38 -1.98 2.36
C TYR A 37 -4.79 -1.22 3.54
N VAL A 38 -5.41 -1.38 4.71
CA VAL A 38 -4.88 -0.83 5.94
C VAL A 38 -4.71 -1.93 6.97
N LEU A 39 -3.66 -1.80 7.77
CA LEU A 39 -3.41 -2.65 8.92
C LEU A 39 -3.89 -1.88 10.15
N GLU A 40 -4.90 -2.42 10.80
CA GLU A 40 -5.63 -1.69 11.84
C GLU A 40 -5.92 -2.58 13.03
N ASP A 41 -5.87 -1.98 14.22
CA ASP A 41 -6.34 -2.62 15.43
C ASP A 41 -7.25 -1.61 16.12
N ASP A 42 -6.80 -0.98 17.19
CA ASP A 42 -7.52 0.15 17.76
C ASP A 42 -7.18 1.45 17.02
N ASP A 43 -6.17 1.40 16.18
CA ASP A 43 -5.73 2.54 15.39
C ASP A 43 -5.16 2.00 14.09
N VAL A 44 -4.93 2.89 13.12
CA VAL A 44 -4.33 2.50 11.84
C VAL A 44 -2.82 2.55 11.96
N TYR A 45 -2.16 1.43 11.73
CA TYR A 45 -0.71 1.34 11.87
C TYR A 45 0.04 1.40 10.57
N ALA A 46 -0.59 1.01 9.46
CA ALA A 46 0.07 1.02 8.16
C ALA A 46 -0.96 0.96 7.05
N GLU A 47 -0.56 1.36 5.85
CA GLU A 47 -1.41 1.28 4.67
C GLU A 47 -0.57 0.91 3.46
N CYS A 48 -1.24 0.39 2.43
CA CYS A 48 -0.61 0.21 1.13
C CYS A 48 -1.64 0.35 0.02
N VAL A 49 -1.16 0.68 -1.17
CA VAL A 49 -1.99 0.76 -2.38
C VAL A 49 -1.30 -0.03 -3.47
N VAL A 50 -2.04 -0.90 -4.14
CA VAL A 50 -1.52 -1.70 -5.25
C VAL A 50 -2.36 -1.44 -6.50
N THR A 51 -1.73 -1.56 -7.66
CA THR A 51 -2.41 -1.38 -8.94
C THR A 51 -2.06 -2.54 -9.86
N ASP A 52 -3.02 -2.91 -10.71
CA ASP A 52 -2.81 -3.91 -11.75
C ASP A 52 -2.19 -3.21 -12.95
N GLU A 53 -0.97 -3.59 -13.29
CA GLU A 53 -0.23 -2.96 -14.39
C GLU A 53 -0.31 -3.76 -15.68
N GLY A 54 -1.10 -4.83 -15.68
CA GLY A 54 -1.20 -5.68 -16.87
C GLY A 54 -0.14 -6.76 -16.90
N ASP A 55 -0.32 -7.74 -17.77
CA ASP A 55 0.65 -8.82 -18.01
C ASP A 55 1.01 -9.58 -16.73
N GLY A 56 0.09 -9.65 -15.78
CA GLY A 56 0.35 -10.38 -14.54
C GLY A 56 1.23 -9.63 -13.56
N VAL A 57 1.36 -8.31 -13.73
CA VAL A 57 2.17 -7.49 -12.83
C VAL A 57 1.27 -6.68 -11.91
N LEU A 58 1.49 -6.82 -10.62
CA LEU A 58 0.86 -6.00 -9.60
C LEU A 58 1.92 -5.07 -9.05
N GLU A 59 1.62 -3.79 -8.97
CA GLU A 59 2.60 -2.83 -8.48
C GLU A 59 2.20 -2.24 -7.14
N LEU A 60 3.14 -2.21 -6.20
CA LEU A 60 2.96 -1.54 -4.92
C LEU A 60 3.28 -0.06 -5.12
N GLN A 61 2.24 0.76 -5.14
CA GLN A 61 2.38 2.19 -5.43
C GLN A 61 2.68 3.02 -4.19
N ASN A 62 2.22 2.55 -3.04
CA ASN A 62 2.34 3.31 -1.80
C ASN A 62 2.37 2.33 -0.64
N LEU A 63 3.27 2.55 0.30
CA LEU A 63 3.34 1.78 1.54
C LEU A 63 3.86 2.71 2.60
N ALA A 64 3.09 2.91 3.66
CA ALA A 64 3.50 3.78 4.74
C ALA A 64 3.13 3.17 6.09
N VAL A 65 3.96 3.42 7.08
CA VAL A 65 3.74 2.99 8.45
C VAL A 65 3.58 4.25 9.30
N THR A 66 2.57 4.25 10.16
CA THR A 66 2.28 5.39 11.02
C THR A 66 3.52 5.75 11.84
N PRO A 67 3.86 7.05 11.92
CA PRO A 67 4.99 7.47 12.75
C PRO A 67 4.84 6.95 14.18
N GLY A 68 5.94 6.47 14.73
CA GLY A 68 5.94 5.87 16.06
C GLY A 68 5.70 4.37 16.04
N CYS A 69 5.28 3.81 14.93
CA CYS A 69 5.02 2.38 14.82
C CYS A 69 6.07 1.66 13.96
N HIS A 70 7.15 2.33 13.65
CA HIS A 70 8.21 1.75 12.85
C HIS A 70 8.91 0.63 13.60
N ARG A 71 9.56 -0.26 12.86
CA ARG A 71 10.34 -1.38 13.41
C ARG A 71 9.50 -2.43 14.12
N ARG A 72 8.20 -2.44 13.86
CA ARG A 72 7.30 -3.47 14.40
C ARG A 72 6.89 -4.47 13.34
N GLY A 73 7.44 -4.34 12.13
CA GLY A 73 7.17 -5.28 11.05
C GLY A 73 5.83 -5.09 10.36
N TYR A 74 5.18 -3.96 10.54
CA TYR A 74 3.86 -3.74 9.94
C TYR A 74 3.93 -3.65 8.43
N GLY A 75 4.94 -2.97 7.89
CA GLY A 75 5.13 -2.93 6.44
C GLY A 75 5.37 -4.30 5.86
N THR A 76 6.19 -5.09 6.52
CA THR A 76 6.45 -6.47 6.10
C THR A 76 5.19 -7.31 6.14
N GLN A 77 4.34 -7.12 7.16
CA GLN A 77 3.08 -7.83 7.24
C GLN A 77 2.18 -7.52 6.05
N LEU A 78 2.13 -6.25 5.64
CA LEU A 78 1.34 -5.88 4.47
C LEU A 78 1.88 -6.50 3.20
N ILE A 79 3.20 -6.48 3.01
CA ILE A 79 3.80 -7.07 1.82
C ILE A 79 3.51 -8.57 1.78
N ARG A 80 3.66 -9.27 2.89
CA ARG A 80 3.36 -10.70 2.94
C ARG A 80 1.90 -10.99 2.67
N PHE A 81 1.02 -10.13 3.19
CA PHE A 81 -0.40 -10.24 2.90
C PHE A 81 -0.67 -10.15 1.40
N LEU A 82 -0.04 -9.18 0.74
CA LEU A 82 -0.21 -9.00 -0.70
C LEU A 82 0.33 -10.20 -1.47
N GLU A 83 1.50 -10.68 -1.11
CA GLU A 83 2.09 -11.84 -1.76
C GLU A 83 1.16 -13.05 -1.68
N LYS A 84 0.62 -13.29 -0.51
CA LYS A 84 -0.26 -14.44 -0.29
C LYS A 84 -1.59 -14.28 -1.01
N LYS A 85 -2.16 -13.08 -0.94
CA LYS A 85 -3.48 -12.83 -1.52
C LYS A 85 -3.46 -12.93 -3.04
N TYR A 86 -2.40 -12.46 -3.66
CA TYR A 86 -2.33 -12.33 -5.10
C TYR A 86 -1.45 -13.36 -5.79
N ALA A 87 -0.95 -14.35 -5.04
CA ALA A 87 0.00 -15.33 -5.56
C ALA A 87 -0.48 -16.06 -6.81
N CYS A 88 -1.78 -16.35 -6.88
CA CYS A 88 -2.33 -17.11 -8.00
C CYS A 88 -2.83 -16.21 -9.14
N ARG A 89 -2.84 -14.91 -8.95
CA ARG A 89 -3.41 -13.99 -9.93
C ARG A 89 -2.35 -13.18 -10.66
N TYR A 90 -1.18 -13.02 -10.04
CA TYR A 90 -0.12 -12.21 -10.59
C TYR A 90 1.17 -13.00 -10.53
N ARG A 91 2.02 -12.81 -11.54
CA ARG A 91 3.32 -13.46 -11.59
C ARG A 91 4.42 -12.64 -10.93
N LEU A 92 4.13 -11.36 -10.68
CA LEU A 92 5.14 -10.45 -10.16
C LEU A 92 4.48 -9.37 -9.30
N LEU A 93 5.02 -9.16 -8.13
CA LEU A 93 4.70 -7.97 -7.32
C LEU A 93 5.89 -7.04 -7.42
N ARG A 94 5.68 -5.91 -8.08
CA ARG A 94 6.74 -4.93 -8.28
C ARG A 94 6.61 -3.84 -7.23
N VAL A 95 7.70 -3.49 -6.58
CA VAL A 95 7.72 -2.38 -5.65
C VAL A 95 8.03 -1.14 -6.45
N GLY A 96 7.03 -0.29 -6.64
CA GLY A 96 7.10 0.82 -7.57
C GLY A 96 7.76 2.07 -7.02
N THR A 97 8.58 1.96 -6.03
CA THR A 97 9.20 3.14 -5.49
C THR A 97 10.25 3.71 -6.42
N GLY A 98 10.59 2.95 -7.37
CA GLY A 98 11.38 3.37 -8.47
C GLY A 98 12.64 4.11 -8.20
N ASP A 99 12.56 5.08 -7.46
CA ASP A 99 13.68 5.94 -7.21
C ASP A 99 14.44 5.53 -5.98
N SER A 100 14.00 4.52 -5.34
CA SER A 100 14.71 4.08 -4.17
C SER A 100 16.08 3.63 -4.60
N PRO A 101 17.08 4.29 -4.26
CA PRO A 101 18.41 3.84 -4.60
C PRO A 101 18.74 2.61 -3.82
N ALA A 102 17.84 2.25 -3.08
CA ALA A 102 18.06 1.19 -2.14
C ALA A 102 19.40 1.12 -1.65
#